data_b399a85b4106a7b53953f765f55f3f41
#
_entry.id   b399a85b4106a7b53953f765f55f3f41
#
_cell.length_a   1.000
_cell.length_b   1.000
_cell.length_c   1.000
_cell.angle_alpha   90.00
_cell.angle_beta   90.00
_cell.angle_gamma   90.00
#
_symmetry.space_group_name_H-M   'P 1'
#
loop_
_entity.id
_entity.type
_entity.pdbx_description
1 polymer ?
#
loop_
_entity_poly.entity_id
_entity_poly.type
_entity_poly.pdbx_seq_one_letter_code
_entity_poly.pdbx_strand_id
1 'polypeptide(L)'
;MSPLEFVIWLAAVLVTIFSTIENGIYTSIVSSAALLLVRIAHPRGYFLGKVTLHDDTPHNKETREVFIPMTQDGVTSPHVKIIPPSPGVIIYRFEESYLYPNSSLVNSALVDFVKANMRRGKDMSNVKSSDRPWNDPGPRRLGADAERAANESLPVLRAIVLDFSTV
;
A
#
# COMPACT_ATOMS: atom_id res chain seq x y z
N MET A 1 4.97 14.23 19.93
CA MET A 1 3.62 14.70 19.56
C MET A 1 3.55 14.84 18.05
N SER A 2 2.48 14.37 17.44
CA SER A 2 2.25 14.58 16.01
C SER A 2 1.97 16.07 15.74
N PRO A 3 2.45 16.69 14.65
CA PRO A 3 2.16 18.07 14.32
C PRO A 3 0.66 18.35 14.21
N LEU A 4 -0.14 17.38 13.82
CA LEU A 4 -1.60 17.50 13.76
C LEU A 4 -2.24 17.61 15.16
N GLU A 5 -1.74 16.88 16.14
CA GLU A 5 -2.21 16.95 17.52
C GLU A 5 -1.94 18.33 18.14
N PHE A 6 -0.79 18.93 17.80
CA PHE A 6 -0.47 20.28 18.23
C PHE A 6 -1.44 21.31 17.62
N VAL A 7 -1.78 21.17 16.33
CA VAL A 7 -2.75 22.07 15.67
C VAL A 7 -4.14 21.96 16.31
N ILE A 8 -4.59 20.75 16.64
CA ILE A 8 -5.88 20.54 17.32
C ILE A 8 -5.88 21.20 18.69
N TRP A 9 -4.80 21.01 19.47
CA TRP A 9 -4.66 21.65 20.77
C TRP A 9 -4.69 23.17 20.66
N LEU A 10 -3.94 23.75 19.73
CA LEU A 10 -3.90 25.20 19.51
C LEU A 10 -5.28 25.73 19.11
N ALA A 11 -5.98 25.05 18.20
CA ALA A 11 -7.32 25.42 17.79
C ALA A 11 -8.32 25.39 18.97
N ALA A 12 -8.26 24.37 19.82
CA ALA A 12 -9.12 24.29 20.99
C ALA A 12 -8.85 25.43 21.98
N VAL A 13 -7.59 25.82 22.21
CA VAL A 13 -7.21 26.96 23.06
C VAL A 13 -7.73 28.25 22.47
N LEU A 14 -7.54 28.49 21.19
CA LEU A 14 -8.03 29.72 20.53
C LEU A 14 -9.55 29.81 20.61
N VAL A 15 -10.30 28.75 20.35
CA VAL A 15 -11.76 28.74 20.48
C VAL A 15 -12.17 29.00 21.91
N THR A 16 -11.50 28.49 22.90
CA THR A 16 -11.78 28.76 24.32
C THR A 16 -11.60 30.23 24.67
N ILE A 17 -10.56 30.89 24.14
CA ILE A 17 -10.27 32.30 24.43
C ILE A 17 -11.27 33.24 23.74
N PHE A 18 -11.60 32.96 22.47
CA PHE A 18 -12.43 33.85 21.66
C PHE A 18 -13.94 33.54 21.71
N SER A 19 -14.34 32.39 22.29
CA SER A 19 -15.74 32.02 22.39
C SER A 19 -16.10 31.64 23.83
N THR A 20 -16.38 30.37 24.08
CA THR A 20 -16.71 29.84 25.41
C THR A 20 -15.88 28.57 25.71
N ILE A 21 -15.73 28.27 27.01
CA ILE A 21 -15.04 27.05 27.45
C ILE A 21 -15.73 25.81 26.88
N GLU A 22 -17.04 25.77 26.83
CA GLU A 22 -17.83 24.67 26.29
C GLU A 22 -17.50 24.42 24.81
N ASN A 23 -17.44 25.49 24.01
CA ASN A 23 -17.08 25.38 22.58
C ASN A 23 -15.65 24.90 22.39
N GLY A 24 -14.71 25.28 23.25
CA GLY A 24 -13.34 24.78 23.25
C GLY A 24 -13.28 23.27 23.52
N ILE A 25 -14.03 22.75 24.48
CA ILE A 25 -14.15 21.34 24.81
C ILE A 25 -14.75 20.56 23.63
N TYR A 26 -15.85 21.03 23.05
CA TYR A 26 -16.46 20.38 21.90
C TYR A 26 -15.52 20.33 20.68
N THR A 27 -14.82 21.42 20.40
CA THR A 27 -13.83 21.47 19.32
C THR A 27 -12.73 20.45 19.53
N SER A 28 -12.21 20.32 20.75
CA SER A 28 -11.17 19.36 21.07
C SER A 28 -11.64 17.92 20.87
N ILE A 29 -12.83 17.57 21.40
CA ILE A 29 -13.38 16.21 21.31
C ILE A 29 -13.68 15.85 19.85
N VAL A 30 -14.38 16.72 19.11
CA VAL A 30 -14.76 16.45 17.73
C VAL A 30 -13.53 16.34 16.84
N SER A 31 -12.55 17.24 16.98
CA SER A 31 -11.33 17.21 16.18
C SER A 31 -10.48 15.98 16.47
N SER A 32 -10.37 15.57 17.74
CA SER A 32 -9.62 14.36 18.13
C SER A 32 -10.29 13.09 17.59
N ALA A 33 -11.63 13.02 17.66
CA ALA A 33 -12.39 11.90 17.12
C ALA A 33 -12.26 11.84 15.57
N ALA A 34 -12.34 12.98 14.89
CA ALA A 34 -12.14 13.06 13.45
C ALA A 34 -10.74 12.61 13.04
N LEU A 35 -9.70 13.04 13.76
CA LEU A 35 -8.32 12.60 13.50
C LEU A 35 -8.17 11.09 13.68
N LEU A 36 -8.78 10.53 14.73
CA LEU A 36 -8.77 9.08 14.95
C LEU A 36 -9.44 8.32 13.80
N LEU A 37 -10.60 8.78 13.35
CA LEU A 37 -11.32 8.17 12.23
C LEU A 37 -10.50 8.22 10.93
N VAL A 38 -9.84 9.36 10.65
CA VAL A 38 -8.96 9.49 9.48
C VAL A 38 -7.77 8.52 9.55
N ARG A 39 -7.15 8.36 10.73
CA ARG A 39 -6.07 7.39 10.92
C ARG A 39 -6.53 5.95 10.68
N ILE A 40 -7.69 5.59 11.21
CA ILE A 40 -8.25 4.25 11.00
C ILE A 40 -8.61 4.00 9.53
N ALA A 41 -9.12 5.03 8.84
CA ALA A 41 -9.51 4.92 7.45
C ALA A 41 -8.33 4.79 6.48
N HIS A 42 -7.14 5.27 6.84
CA HIS A 42 -5.93 5.24 6.00
C HIS A 42 -4.84 4.34 6.64
N PRO A 43 -5.01 3.02 6.58
CA PRO A 43 -4.06 2.09 7.16
C PRO A 43 -2.75 2.10 6.40
N ARG A 44 -1.66 1.85 7.11
CA ARG A 44 -0.35 1.63 6.50
C ARG A 44 -0.18 0.17 6.15
N GLY A 45 0.48 -0.05 5.03
CA GLY A 45 0.87 -1.38 4.60
C GLY A 45 1.87 -1.28 3.47
N TYR A 46 2.71 -2.30 3.31
CA TYR A 46 3.80 -2.29 2.34
C TYR A 46 3.86 -3.58 1.55
N PHE A 47 4.20 -3.44 0.27
CA PHE A 47 4.63 -4.56 -0.55
C PHE A 47 6.07 -4.90 -0.20
N LEU A 48 6.34 -6.19 0.06
CA LEU A 48 7.64 -6.66 0.45
C LEU A 48 8.41 -7.20 -0.76
N GLY A 49 9.67 -6.80 -0.82
CA GLY A 49 10.68 -7.38 -1.70
C GLY A 49 11.66 -8.22 -0.92
N LYS A 50 12.41 -9.05 -1.61
CA LYS A 50 13.42 -9.95 -1.08
C LYS A 50 14.80 -9.33 -1.19
N VAL A 51 15.57 -9.39 -0.12
CA VAL A 51 16.99 -9.06 -0.09
C VAL A 51 17.77 -10.25 0.42
N THR A 52 18.82 -10.62 -0.30
CA THR A 52 19.75 -11.65 0.12
C THR A 52 20.90 -11.01 0.88
N LEU A 53 21.03 -11.37 2.16
CA LEU A 53 22.18 -11.00 2.97
C LEU A 53 23.21 -12.13 2.89
N HIS A 54 24.41 -11.79 2.45
CA HIS A 54 25.56 -12.69 2.50
C HIS A 54 26.31 -12.38 3.80
N ASP A 55 26.42 -13.38 4.65
CA ASP A 55 27.28 -13.27 5.83
C ASP A 55 28.67 -13.76 5.45
N ASP A 56 29.64 -12.83 5.34
CA ASP A 56 31.02 -13.10 4.97
C ASP A 56 31.86 -13.59 6.16
N THR A 57 31.25 -14.21 7.17
CA THR A 57 32.01 -14.80 8.28
C THR A 57 32.75 -16.06 7.79
N PRO A 58 34.06 -16.21 8.14
CA PRO A 58 34.90 -17.27 7.58
C PRO A 58 34.47 -18.71 7.92
N HIS A 59 33.51 -18.88 8.82
CA HIS A 59 33.04 -20.21 9.25
C HIS A 59 31.62 -20.59 8.81
N ASN A 60 30.81 -19.66 8.29
CA ASN A 60 29.43 -19.97 7.90
C ASN A 60 29.01 -19.10 6.73
N LYS A 61 28.98 -19.66 5.52
CA LYS A 61 28.40 -19.01 4.35
C LYS A 61 26.89 -19.25 4.33
N GLU A 62 26.19 -18.78 5.33
CA GLU A 62 24.73 -18.83 5.31
C GLU A 62 24.19 -17.62 4.55
N THR A 63 23.51 -17.92 3.46
CA THR A 63 22.73 -16.91 2.73
C THR A 63 21.37 -16.77 3.40
N ARG A 64 21.13 -15.65 4.03
CA ARG A 64 19.86 -15.35 4.68
C ARG A 64 19.00 -14.46 3.79
N GLU A 65 17.76 -14.86 3.56
CA GLU A 65 16.78 -14.07 2.83
C GLU A 65 15.94 -13.24 3.82
N VAL A 66 15.85 -11.94 3.57
CA VAL A 66 15.06 -11.01 4.39
C VAL A 66 14.07 -10.28 3.49
N PHE A 67 12.84 -10.15 3.97
CA PHE A 67 11.79 -9.42 3.27
C PHE A 67 11.70 -8.00 3.84
N ILE A 68 11.88 -6.99 2.98
CA ILE A 68 11.83 -5.58 3.34
C ILE A 68 10.84 -4.83 2.44
N PRO A 69 10.27 -3.71 2.88
CA PRO A 69 9.38 -2.88 2.07
C PRO A 69 10.04 -2.43 0.77
N MET A 70 9.32 -2.57 -0.35
CA MET A 70 9.82 -2.18 -1.67
C MET A 70 9.86 -0.67 -1.87
N THR A 71 9.01 0.06 -1.16
CA THR A 71 8.81 1.52 -1.33
C THR A 71 8.89 2.20 0.02
N GLN A 72 10.10 2.34 0.56
CA GLN A 72 10.31 3.15 1.76
C GLN A 72 11.43 4.15 1.49
N ASP A 73 11.02 5.38 1.15
CA ASP A 73 11.96 6.49 0.97
C ASP A 73 12.77 6.71 2.25
N GLY A 74 14.09 6.59 2.14
CA GLY A 74 15.03 6.89 3.22
C GLY A 74 15.50 5.73 4.10
N VAL A 75 14.91 4.54 4.01
CA VAL A 75 15.33 3.37 4.82
C VAL A 75 16.25 2.42 4.04
N THR A 76 16.17 2.46 2.72
CA THR A 76 16.97 1.58 1.88
C THR A 76 18.28 2.24 1.52
N SER A 77 19.40 1.66 1.95
CA SER A 77 20.71 2.07 1.48
C SER A 77 20.77 1.96 -0.06
N PRO A 78 21.32 2.94 -0.79
CA PRO A 78 21.37 2.92 -2.26
C PRO A 78 22.11 1.72 -2.83
N HIS A 79 22.84 0.99 -1.99
CA HIS A 79 23.60 -0.21 -2.37
C HIS A 79 22.81 -1.52 -2.23
N VAL A 80 21.62 -1.50 -1.63
CA VAL A 80 20.82 -2.71 -1.42
C VAL A 80 19.80 -2.85 -2.55
N LYS A 81 20.03 -3.80 -3.43
CA LYS A 81 19.08 -4.12 -4.51
C LYS A 81 17.94 -4.97 -3.98
N ILE A 82 16.77 -4.38 -3.88
CA ILE A 82 15.53 -5.10 -3.55
C ILE A 82 15.04 -5.80 -4.81
N ILE A 83 14.87 -7.10 -4.73
CA ILE A 83 14.35 -7.92 -5.82
C ILE A 83 12.91 -8.31 -5.46
N PRO A 84 11.96 -8.27 -6.42
CA PRO A 84 10.64 -8.84 -6.17
C PRO A 84 10.76 -10.28 -5.65
N PRO A 85 9.80 -10.77 -4.84
CA PRO A 85 9.74 -12.18 -4.47
C PRO A 85 9.75 -13.06 -5.73
N SER A 86 9.61 -14.36 -5.61
CA SER A 86 9.53 -15.24 -6.79
C SER A 86 8.54 -14.72 -7.83
N PRO A 87 8.79 -14.91 -9.14
CA PRO A 87 7.91 -14.44 -10.20
C PRO A 87 6.45 -14.90 -9.98
N GLY A 88 5.52 -13.95 -9.97
CA GLY A 88 4.11 -14.24 -9.74
C GLY A 88 3.69 -14.30 -8.27
N VAL A 89 4.59 -14.05 -7.31
CA VAL A 89 4.26 -13.97 -5.88
C VAL A 89 4.30 -12.52 -5.42
N ILE A 90 3.25 -12.10 -4.72
CA ILE A 90 3.14 -10.78 -4.10
C ILE A 90 3.02 -11.00 -2.59
N ILE A 91 3.79 -10.25 -1.82
CA ILE A 91 3.72 -10.25 -0.36
C ILE A 91 3.32 -8.86 0.10
N TYR A 92 2.23 -8.77 0.83
CA TYR A 92 1.76 -7.52 1.42
C TYR A 92 1.70 -7.65 2.93
N ARG A 93 2.38 -6.75 3.65
CA ARG A 93 2.40 -6.69 5.11
C ARG A 93 1.52 -5.56 5.60
N PHE A 94 0.62 -5.88 6.51
CA PHE A 94 -0.18 -4.91 7.23
C PHE A 94 0.62 -4.36 8.42
N GLU A 95 0.67 -3.04 8.57
CA GLU A 95 1.20 -2.40 9.79
C GLU A 95 0.09 -2.07 10.78
N GLU A 96 -1.13 -1.95 10.28
CA GLU A 96 -2.30 -1.59 11.09
C GLU A 96 -3.42 -2.59 10.84
N SER A 97 -4.35 -2.64 11.79
CA SER A 97 -5.47 -3.60 11.74
C SER A 97 -6.34 -3.42 10.49
N TYR A 98 -6.66 -4.53 9.85
CA TYR A 98 -7.60 -4.58 8.74
C TYR A 98 -9.03 -4.48 9.28
N LEU A 99 -9.65 -3.31 9.12
CA LEU A 99 -10.97 -2.98 9.63
C LEU A 99 -11.92 -2.63 8.49
N TYR A 100 -13.24 -2.68 8.75
CA TYR A 100 -14.25 -2.33 7.75
C TYR A 100 -14.02 -0.96 7.09
N PRO A 101 -13.69 0.14 7.81
CA PRO A 101 -13.50 1.46 7.21
C PRO A 101 -12.32 1.53 6.24
N ASN A 102 -11.29 0.68 6.41
CA ASN A 102 -10.07 0.73 5.61
C ASN A 102 -9.98 -0.39 4.56
N SER A 103 -10.87 -1.38 4.62
CA SER A 103 -10.85 -2.56 3.74
C SER A 103 -10.90 -2.20 2.26
N SER A 104 -11.70 -1.21 1.89
CA SER A 104 -11.82 -0.76 0.50
C SER A 104 -10.51 -0.20 -0.05
N LEU A 105 -9.80 0.63 0.74
CA LEU A 105 -8.53 1.23 0.34
C LEU A 105 -7.43 0.17 0.18
N VAL A 106 -7.33 -0.75 1.13
CA VAL A 106 -6.37 -1.86 1.07
C VAL A 106 -6.64 -2.75 -0.14
N ASN A 107 -7.90 -3.14 -0.35
CA ASN A 107 -8.26 -3.97 -1.50
C ASN A 107 -7.97 -3.26 -2.82
N SER A 108 -8.27 -1.97 -2.93
CA SER A 108 -7.95 -1.19 -4.13
C SER A 108 -6.44 -1.14 -4.38
N ALA A 109 -5.65 -0.87 -3.35
CA ALA A 109 -4.19 -0.84 -3.46
C ALA A 109 -3.61 -2.19 -3.91
N LEU A 110 -4.11 -3.31 -3.33
CA LEU A 110 -3.71 -4.66 -3.74
C LEU A 110 -4.09 -4.95 -5.20
N VAL A 111 -5.32 -4.66 -5.58
CA VAL A 111 -5.82 -4.90 -6.94
C VAL A 111 -5.06 -4.05 -7.96
N ASP A 112 -4.81 -2.78 -7.66
CA ASP A 112 -4.08 -1.89 -8.55
C ASP A 112 -2.62 -2.32 -8.72
N PHE A 113 -1.98 -2.77 -7.63
CA PHE A 113 -0.62 -3.33 -7.71
C PHE A 113 -0.57 -4.61 -8.54
N VAL A 114 -1.53 -5.53 -8.36
CA VAL A 114 -1.64 -6.76 -9.16
C VAL A 114 -1.84 -6.42 -10.63
N LYS A 115 -2.77 -5.51 -10.95
CA LYS A 115 -3.03 -5.08 -12.34
C LYS A 115 -1.83 -4.39 -13.00
N ALA A 116 -0.99 -3.72 -12.22
CA ALA A 116 0.21 -3.05 -12.73
C ALA A 116 1.38 -4.01 -13.00
N ASN A 117 1.54 -5.05 -12.16
CA ASN A 117 2.75 -5.87 -12.13
C ASN A 117 2.54 -7.31 -12.61
N MET A 118 1.29 -7.75 -12.78
CA MET A 118 0.99 -9.14 -13.14
C MET A 118 0.22 -9.22 -14.45
N ARG A 119 0.38 -10.36 -15.12
CA ARG A 119 -0.30 -10.67 -16.37
C ARG A 119 -1.81 -10.78 -16.13
N ARG A 120 -2.60 -10.14 -16.99
CA ARG A 120 -4.06 -10.30 -17.00
C ARG A 120 -4.43 -11.72 -17.43
N GLY A 121 -5.34 -12.35 -16.70
CA GLY A 121 -5.76 -13.73 -17.00
C GLY A 121 -6.57 -13.86 -18.29
N LYS A 122 -7.29 -12.79 -18.69
CA LYS A 122 -8.10 -12.76 -19.91
C LYS A 122 -7.66 -11.60 -20.80
N ASP A 123 -7.39 -11.90 -22.07
CA ASP A 123 -7.11 -10.87 -23.08
C ASP A 123 -8.42 -10.18 -23.48
N MET A 124 -8.55 -8.91 -23.11
CA MET A 124 -9.71 -8.06 -23.41
C MET A 124 -9.43 -7.03 -24.51
N SER A 125 -8.29 -7.13 -25.19
CA SER A 125 -7.87 -6.13 -26.20
C SER A 125 -8.85 -6.01 -27.38
N ASN A 126 -9.49 -7.12 -27.79
CA ASN A 126 -10.41 -7.18 -28.89
C ASN A 126 -11.90 -7.17 -28.48
N VAL A 127 -12.21 -7.01 -27.20
CA VAL A 127 -13.60 -7.00 -26.71
C VAL A 127 -14.17 -5.59 -26.82
N LYS A 128 -15.37 -5.48 -27.39
CA LYS A 128 -16.08 -4.19 -27.48
C LYS A 128 -16.32 -3.60 -26.09
N SER A 129 -16.28 -2.29 -25.99
CA SER A 129 -16.46 -1.58 -24.70
C SER A 129 -17.77 -1.95 -23.98
N SER A 130 -18.84 -2.25 -24.74
CA SER A 130 -20.14 -2.68 -24.21
C SER A 130 -20.11 -4.07 -23.55
N ASP A 131 -19.19 -4.92 -23.96
CA ASP A 131 -19.13 -6.33 -23.52
C ASP A 131 -18.06 -6.54 -22.41
N ARG A 132 -17.42 -5.46 -22.00
CA ARG A 132 -16.42 -5.49 -20.93
C ARG A 132 -17.09 -5.42 -19.56
N PRO A 133 -16.54 -6.13 -18.55
CA PRO A 133 -16.96 -5.94 -17.17
C PRO A 133 -16.79 -4.46 -16.74
N TRP A 134 -17.71 -3.95 -15.95
CA TRP A 134 -17.69 -2.57 -15.43
C TRP A 134 -16.40 -2.23 -14.65
N ASN A 135 -15.72 -3.21 -14.10
CA ASN A 135 -14.48 -3.06 -13.33
C ASN A 135 -13.21 -3.24 -14.19
N ASP A 136 -13.34 -3.42 -15.51
CA ASP A 136 -12.18 -3.46 -16.42
C ASP A 136 -11.84 -2.05 -16.87
N PRO A 137 -10.63 -1.51 -16.57
CA PRO A 137 -10.24 -0.15 -16.92
C PRO A 137 -10.13 0.08 -18.46
N GLY A 138 -10.35 -0.95 -19.26
CA GLY A 138 -10.22 -0.86 -20.73
C GLY A 138 -8.76 -0.89 -21.21
N PRO A 139 -8.52 -0.80 -22.53
CA PRO A 139 -7.18 -0.75 -23.08
C PRO A 139 -6.47 0.52 -22.63
N ARG A 140 -5.23 0.38 -22.23
CA ARG A 140 -4.34 1.53 -22.04
C ARG A 140 -4.16 2.23 -23.40
N ARG A 141 -3.73 3.50 -23.41
CA ARG A 141 -3.55 4.34 -24.60
C ARG A 141 -2.58 3.79 -25.68
N LEU A 142 -1.86 2.73 -25.36
CA LEU A 142 -1.03 1.95 -26.28
C LEU A 142 -1.94 1.01 -27.07
N GLY A 143 -1.96 1.03 -28.38
CA GLY A 143 -2.81 0.18 -29.22
C GLY A 143 -2.84 -1.30 -28.80
N ALA A 144 -3.86 -2.03 -29.26
CA ALA A 144 -4.14 -3.40 -28.83
C ALA A 144 -2.92 -4.36 -28.89
N ASP A 145 -2.08 -4.25 -29.90
CA ASP A 145 -0.90 -5.12 -30.06
C ASP A 145 0.21 -4.80 -29.07
N ALA A 146 0.44 -3.52 -28.78
CA ALA A 146 1.42 -3.11 -27.77
C ALA A 146 0.97 -3.48 -26.35
N GLU A 147 -0.33 -3.40 -26.06
CA GLU A 147 -0.89 -3.85 -24.78
C GLU A 147 -0.77 -5.35 -24.61
N ARG A 148 -0.98 -6.12 -25.68
CA ARG A 148 -0.82 -7.57 -25.66
C ARG A 148 0.62 -7.98 -25.42
N ALA A 149 1.59 -7.39 -26.11
CA ALA A 149 3.01 -7.62 -25.92
C ALA A 149 3.47 -7.25 -24.49
N ALA A 150 3.01 -6.10 -23.97
CA ALA A 150 3.29 -5.68 -22.61
C ALA A 150 2.70 -6.67 -21.56
N ASN A 151 1.49 -7.17 -21.79
CA ASN A 151 0.85 -8.15 -20.92
C ASN A 151 1.57 -9.50 -20.94
N GLU A 152 2.06 -9.95 -22.10
CA GLU A 152 2.81 -11.20 -22.23
C GLU A 152 4.17 -11.17 -21.51
N SER A 153 4.77 -9.98 -21.39
CA SER A 153 6.05 -9.82 -20.66
C SER A 153 5.89 -9.91 -19.15
N LEU A 154 4.68 -9.76 -18.61
CA LEU A 154 4.41 -9.78 -17.17
C LEU A 154 4.26 -11.23 -16.66
N PRO A 155 4.71 -11.50 -15.40
CA PRO A 155 4.57 -12.82 -14.79
C PRO A 155 3.10 -13.13 -14.48
N VAL A 156 2.74 -14.41 -14.58
CA VAL A 156 1.41 -14.90 -14.18
C VAL A 156 1.31 -14.88 -12.66
N LEU A 157 0.23 -14.33 -12.11
CA LEU A 157 -0.03 -14.35 -10.67
C LEU A 157 -0.19 -15.79 -10.19
N ARG A 158 0.62 -16.21 -9.22
CA ARG A 158 0.60 -17.54 -8.59
C ARG A 158 0.06 -17.51 -7.17
N ALA A 159 0.49 -16.52 -6.39
CA ALA A 159 0.09 -16.40 -5.00
C ALA A 159 0.13 -14.94 -4.52
N ILE A 160 -0.79 -14.63 -3.61
CA ILE A 160 -0.76 -13.40 -2.81
C ILE A 160 -0.63 -13.85 -1.35
N VAL A 161 0.41 -13.39 -0.70
CA VAL A 161 0.66 -13.64 0.73
C VAL A 161 0.31 -12.38 1.50
N LEU A 162 -0.64 -12.50 2.41
CA LEU A 162 -1.04 -11.43 3.32
C LEU A 162 -0.39 -11.68 4.68
N ASP A 163 0.51 -10.79 5.07
CA ASP A 163 1.26 -10.90 6.32
C ASP A 163 0.64 -10.00 7.40
N PHE A 164 0.06 -10.62 8.41
CA PHE A 164 -0.56 -9.97 9.57
C PHE A 164 0.32 -10.05 10.82
N SER A 165 1.61 -10.33 10.70
CA SER A 165 2.50 -10.56 11.84
C SER A 165 2.70 -9.34 12.73
N THR A 166 2.38 -8.14 12.26
CA THR A 166 2.54 -6.87 12.98
C THR A 166 1.23 -6.31 13.54
N VAL A 167 0.12 -7.01 13.34
CA VAL A 167 -1.24 -6.59 13.77
C VAL A 167 -1.60 -7.18 15.10
#